data_d973ccca6d4bd938b557609f397bc462
#
_entry.id   d973ccca6d4bd938b557609f397bc462
#
_cell.length_a   1.000
_cell.length_b   1.000
_cell.length_c   1.000
_cell.angle_alpha   90.00
_cell.angle_beta   90.00
_cell.angle_gamma   90.00
#
_symmetry.space_group_name_H-M   'P 1'
#
loop_
_entity.id
_entity.type
_entity.pdbx_description
1 polymer ?
#
loop_
_entity_poly.entity_id
_entity_poly.type
_entity_poly.pdbx_seq_one_letter_code
_entity_poly.pdbx_strand_id
1 'polypeptide(L)' 'MIVRIYCGRPGCGKLIGARDFSPQGKVLEEEFEPGVVTFHDNSGDEADWDGIKFCSQECCDKRHIFIEPEEIEDE' A
#
# COMPACT_ATOMS: atom_id res chain seq x y z
N MET A 1 -1.21 -5.09 18.30
CA MET A 1 -0.28 -5.58 17.29
C MET A 1 -0.19 -4.60 16.16
N ILE A 2 0.99 -4.20 15.81
CA ILE A 2 1.18 -3.18 14.79
C ILE A 2 1.59 -3.83 13.49
N VAL A 3 0.85 -3.52 12.43
CA VAL A 3 1.12 -4.03 11.11
C VAL A 3 1.54 -2.86 10.24
N ARG A 4 2.68 -2.99 9.55
CA ARG A 4 3.15 -1.95 8.69
C ARG A 4 2.50 -2.10 7.32
N ILE A 5 2.19 -0.96 6.71
CA ILE A 5 1.49 -0.94 5.44
C ILE A 5 2.42 -0.35 4.39
N TYR A 6 2.52 -1.04 3.27
CA TYR A 6 3.42 -0.66 2.21
C TYR A 6 2.65 -0.31 0.95
N CYS A 7 3.30 0.44 0.08
CA CYS A 7 2.71 0.81 -1.19
C CYS A 7 2.31 -0.44 -1.96
N GLY A 8 1.11 -0.43 -2.53
CA GLY A 8 0.59 -1.59 -3.22
C GLY A 8 1.12 -1.79 -4.62
N ARG A 9 1.92 -0.87 -5.15
CA ARG A 9 2.45 -1.04 -6.49
C ARG A 9 3.57 -2.06 -6.46
N PRO A 10 3.53 -3.08 -7.33
CA PRO A 10 4.58 -4.09 -7.31
C PRO A 10 5.95 -3.45 -7.55
N GLY A 11 6.90 -3.81 -6.74
CA GLY A 11 8.25 -3.30 -6.87
C GLY A 11 8.52 -2.03 -6.11
N CYS A 12 7.50 -1.36 -5.60
CA CYS A 12 7.71 -0.11 -4.86
C CYS A 12 8.18 -0.39 -3.44
N GLY A 13 7.36 -1.09 -2.67
CA GLY A 13 7.75 -1.49 -1.33
C GLY A 13 7.95 -0.38 -0.32
N LYS A 14 7.54 0.84 -0.63
CA LYS A 14 7.76 1.93 0.31
C LYS A 14 6.82 1.81 1.49
N LEU A 15 7.35 2.03 2.69
CA LEU A 15 6.53 2.01 3.89
C LEU A 15 5.71 3.29 3.92
N ILE A 16 4.39 3.17 3.99
CA ILE A 16 3.52 4.33 3.91
C ILE A 16 2.62 4.47 5.12
N GLY A 17 2.60 3.50 6.00
CA GLY A 17 1.74 3.65 7.17
C GLY A 17 1.81 2.47 8.08
N ALA A 18 1.00 2.51 9.11
CA ALA A 18 0.93 1.43 10.07
C ALA A 18 -0.46 1.40 10.68
N ARG A 19 -0.85 0.25 11.12
CA ARG A 19 -2.18 0.06 11.70
C ARG A 19 -2.02 -0.80 12.93
N ASP A 20 -2.66 -0.38 14.01
CA ASP A 20 -2.59 -1.10 15.26
C ASP A 20 -3.88 -1.86 15.44
N PHE A 21 -3.78 -3.15 15.67
CA PHE A 21 -4.95 -3.99 15.84
C PHE A 21 -5.06 -4.47 17.28
N SER A 22 -6.28 -4.59 17.75
CA SER A 22 -6.50 -5.18 19.06
C SER A 22 -6.35 -6.68 18.95
N PRO A 23 -6.29 -7.38 20.08
CA PRO A 23 -6.23 -8.85 20.01
C PRO A 23 -7.41 -9.47 19.27
N GLN A 24 -8.54 -8.77 19.24
CA GLN A 24 -9.69 -9.27 18.54
C GLN A 24 -9.70 -8.90 17.07
N GLY A 25 -8.69 -8.22 16.59
CA GLY A 25 -8.63 -7.88 15.17
C GLY A 25 -9.27 -6.57 14.79
N LYS A 26 -9.63 -5.76 15.77
CA LYS A 26 -10.19 -4.46 15.45
C LYS A 26 -9.09 -3.44 15.29
N VAL A 27 -9.29 -2.50 14.37
CA VAL A 27 -8.33 -1.44 14.17
C VAL A 27 -8.45 -0.45 15.29
N LEU A 28 -7.38 -0.26 16.05
CA LEU A 28 -7.37 0.70 17.14
C LEU A 28 -6.86 2.05 16.67
N GLU A 29 -5.86 2.03 15.79
CA GLU A 29 -5.24 3.25 15.38
C GLU A 29 -4.61 3.06 14.04
N GLU A 30 -4.54 4.09 13.23
CA GLU A 30 -3.81 3.97 11.98
C GLU A 30 -3.24 5.30 11.61
N GLU A 31 -2.09 5.27 10.97
CA GLU A 31 -1.40 6.44 10.53
C GLU A 31 -0.90 6.21 9.15
N PHE A 32 -0.96 7.25 8.31
CA PHE A 32 -0.45 7.16 6.95
C PHE A 32 0.37 8.40 6.65
N GLU A 33 1.37 8.25 5.78
CA GLU A 33 2.17 9.37 5.36
C GLU A 33 1.33 10.31 4.52
N PRO A 34 1.69 11.59 4.49
CA PRO A 34 0.99 12.50 3.61
C PRO A 34 1.16 12.06 2.17
N GLY A 35 0.14 12.21 1.41
CA GLY A 35 0.20 11.85 0.00
C GLY A 35 -0.22 10.44 -0.32
N VAL A 36 -0.52 9.65 0.68
CA VAL A 36 -0.97 8.30 0.44
C VAL A 36 -2.33 8.33 -0.22
N VAL A 37 -2.50 7.51 -1.23
CA VAL A 37 -3.72 7.45 -2.02
C VAL A 37 -4.35 6.09 -1.85
N THR A 38 -5.65 6.04 -1.73
CA THR A 38 -6.37 4.79 -1.60
C THR A 38 -7.14 4.52 -2.88
N PHE A 39 -7.02 3.31 -3.38
CA PHE A 39 -7.73 2.90 -4.58
C PHE A 39 -8.66 1.76 -4.21
N HIS A 40 -9.92 1.90 -4.55
CA HIS A 40 -10.90 0.86 -4.30
C HIS A 40 -11.20 0.15 -5.60
N ASP A 41 -10.92 -1.13 -5.64
CA ASP A 41 -11.15 -1.90 -6.83
C ASP A 41 -12.56 -2.44 -6.75
N ASN A 42 -13.40 -2.00 -7.63
CA ASN A 42 -14.80 -2.41 -7.59
C ASN A 42 -15.07 -3.63 -8.43
N SER A 43 -14.15 -4.54 -8.46
CA SER A 43 -14.35 -5.72 -9.26
C SER A 43 -15.34 -6.68 -8.62
N GLY A 44 -15.92 -6.28 -7.53
CA GLY A 44 -16.96 -7.09 -6.97
C GLY A 44 -16.57 -7.94 -5.81
N ASP A 45 -15.34 -7.89 -5.43
CA ASP A 45 -14.87 -8.71 -4.34
C ASP A 45 -14.97 -7.92 -3.06
N GLU A 46 -15.69 -8.42 -2.11
CA GLU A 46 -15.85 -7.72 -0.88
C GLU A 46 -14.59 -7.61 -0.09
N ALA A 47 -13.59 -8.39 -0.41
CA ALA A 47 -12.36 -8.35 0.36
C ALA A 47 -11.62 -7.04 0.21
N ASP A 48 -11.95 -6.29 -0.82
CA ASP A 48 -11.23 -5.05 -1.06
C ASP A 48 -11.95 -3.83 -0.58
N TRP A 49 -12.91 -4.00 0.29
CA TRP A 49 -13.68 -2.86 0.73
C TRP A 49 -12.77 -1.81 1.39
N ASP A 50 -11.62 -2.22 1.91
CA ASP A 50 -10.72 -1.29 2.56
C ASP A 50 -9.82 -0.58 1.57
N GLY A 51 -9.72 -1.08 0.35
CA GLY A 51 -8.92 -0.45 -0.66
C GLY A 51 -7.44 -0.77 -0.57
N ILE A 52 -6.73 -0.43 -1.62
CA ILE A 52 -5.30 -0.63 -1.67
C ILE A 52 -4.64 0.72 -1.53
N LYS A 53 -3.61 0.80 -0.70
CA LYS A 53 -2.93 2.05 -0.45
C LYS A 53 -1.70 2.16 -1.31
N PHE A 54 -1.45 3.36 -1.81
CA PHE A 54 -0.29 3.65 -2.65
C PHE A 54 0.44 4.85 -2.08
N CYS A 55 1.74 4.90 -2.27
CA CYS A 55 2.53 5.97 -1.69
C CYS A 55 2.28 7.31 -2.37
N SER A 56 1.73 7.30 -3.57
CA SER A 56 1.45 8.53 -4.27
C SER A 56 0.45 8.24 -5.38
N GLN A 57 -0.03 9.32 -5.99
CA GLN A 57 -0.95 9.17 -7.11
C GLN A 57 -0.26 8.50 -8.28
N GLU A 58 1.02 8.75 -8.44
CA GLU A 58 1.73 8.11 -9.54
C GLU A 58 1.73 6.60 -9.37
N CYS A 59 2.00 6.09 -8.19
CA CYS A 59 1.98 4.66 -7.97
C CYS A 59 0.58 4.10 -8.16
N CYS A 60 -0.44 4.85 -7.78
CA CYS A 60 -1.81 4.41 -8.00
C CYS A 60 -2.12 4.33 -9.49
N ASP A 61 -1.70 5.35 -10.24
CA ASP A 61 -1.97 5.36 -11.67
C ASP A 61 -1.23 4.26 -12.38
N LYS A 62 -0.06 3.90 -11.90
CA LYS A 62 0.76 2.89 -12.54
C LYS A 62 0.76 1.58 -11.78
N ARG A 63 -0.32 1.31 -11.07
CA ARG A 63 -0.36 0.14 -10.20
C ARG A 63 -0.20 -1.18 -10.92
N HIS A 64 -0.43 -1.19 -12.22
CA HIS A 64 -0.27 -2.42 -12.98
C HIS A 64 1.15 -2.55 -13.54
N ILE A 65 1.99 -1.56 -13.35
CA ILE A 65 3.31 -1.57 -13.93
C ILE A 65 4.31 -1.85 -12.83
N PHE A 66 5.03 -2.95 -12.99
CA PHE A 66 6.01 -3.35 -11.99
C PHE A 66 7.19 -2.40 -12.01
N ILE A 67 7.66 -1.97 -10.86
CA ILE A 67 8.85 -1.16 -10.77
C ILE A 67 10.03 -2.10 -10.73
N GLU A 68 10.86 -2.05 -11.75
CA GLU A 68 12.02 -2.91 -11.75
C GLU A 68 13.07 -2.31 -10.89
N PRO A 69 13.79 -3.09 -10.12
CA PRO A 69 14.87 -2.55 -9.32
C PRO A 69 15.89 -1.96 -10.25
N GLU A 70 16.48 -0.85 -9.79
CA GLU A 70 17.46 -0.24 -10.58
C GLU A 70 18.61 -1.13 -10.62
N GLU A 71 19.02 -1.58 -11.74
CA GLU A 71 20.12 -2.42 -11.79
C GLU A 71 21.32 -1.67 -11.85
N ILE A 72 22.19 -1.89 -11.00
CA ILE A 72 23.43 -1.26 -11.02
C ILE A 72 24.26 -2.06 -11.89
N GLU A 73 24.50 -1.66 -12.97
CA GLU A 73 25.30 -2.37 -13.82
C GLU A 73 26.56 -2.29 -13.52
N ASP A 74 27.17 -2.97 -13.31
CA ASP A 74 28.41 -2.88 -12.93
C ASP A 74 29.16 -3.16 -13.78
N GLU A 75 29.18 -3.00 -14.26
CA GLU A 75 29.78 -3.27 -15.10
C GLU A 75 30.47 -3.44 -14.95
#